data_d9206d68593f67932cdfb7cc26c884ad
#
_entry.id   d9206d68593f67932cdfb7cc26c884ad
#
_cell.length_a   1.000
_cell.length_b   1.000
_cell.length_c   1.000
_cell.angle_alpha   90.00
_cell.angle_beta   90.00
_cell.angle_gamma   90.00
#
_symmetry.space_group_name_H-M   'P 1'
#
loop_
_entity.id
_entity.type
_entity.pdbx_description
1 polymer ?
#
loop_
_entity_poly.entity_id
_entity_poly.type
_entity_poly.pdbx_seq_one_letter_code
_entity_poly.pdbx_strand_id
1 'polypeptide(L)'
;MSLTIPAHPDALLLREQAADALTQRGYKTSKATLATLATRGGGPAFVKYGPRPLYRLADLLAWAESRLTTPRHSTSEADAA
;
A
#
# COMPACT_ATOMS: atom_id res chain seq x y z
N MET A 1 -13.18 -14.13 10.71
CA MET A 1 -14.03 -13.01 10.28
C MET A 1 -13.23 -12.09 9.37
N SER A 2 -13.73 -11.82 8.21
CA SER A 2 -13.00 -10.96 7.29
C SER A 2 -13.19 -9.48 7.62
N LEU A 3 -12.14 -8.70 7.42
CA LEU A 3 -12.22 -7.26 7.62
C LEU A 3 -12.99 -6.64 6.47
N THR A 4 -13.88 -5.70 6.80
CA THR A 4 -14.55 -4.90 5.79
C THR A 4 -13.64 -3.74 5.45
N ILE A 5 -13.22 -3.64 4.19
CA ILE A 5 -12.33 -2.57 3.74
C ILE A 5 -13.19 -1.51 3.06
N PRO A 6 -13.23 -0.29 3.61
CA PRO A 6 -13.97 0.80 2.97
C PRO A 6 -13.41 1.09 1.57
N ALA A 7 -14.30 1.34 0.61
CA ALA A 7 -13.90 1.64 -0.76
C ALA A 7 -13.75 3.14 -1.03
N HIS A 8 -14.18 3.97 -0.10
CA HIS A 8 -14.14 5.42 -0.27
C HIS A 8 -12.69 5.93 -0.27
N PRO A 9 -12.31 6.80 -1.22
CA PRO A 9 -10.92 7.29 -1.31
C PRO A 9 -10.42 7.97 -0.04
N ASP A 10 -11.31 8.63 0.71
CA ASP A 10 -10.93 9.32 1.94
C ASP A 10 -10.97 8.44 3.18
N ALA A 11 -11.32 7.16 3.03
CA ALA A 11 -11.38 6.25 4.15
C ALA A 11 -10.00 6.09 4.80
N LEU A 12 -9.99 6.09 6.12
CA LEU A 12 -8.76 5.88 6.89
C LEU A 12 -8.71 4.41 7.30
N LEU A 13 -7.60 3.76 7.00
CA LEU A 13 -7.41 2.33 7.22
C LEU A 13 -6.32 2.09 8.25
N LEU A 14 -6.54 1.12 9.11
CA LEU A 14 -5.48 0.62 9.97
C LEU A 14 -4.42 -0.04 9.10
N ARG A 15 -3.20 -0.17 9.62
CA ARG A 15 -2.10 -0.77 8.85
C ARG A 15 -2.47 -2.15 8.33
N GLU A 16 -3.15 -2.94 9.13
CA GLU A 16 -3.61 -4.27 8.73
C GLU A 16 -4.60 -4.20 7.58
N GLN A 17 -5.57 -3.27 7.66
CA GLN A 17 -6.54 -3.07 6.59
C GLN A 17 -5.88 -2.53 5.33
N ALA A 18 -4.87 -1.67 5.49
CA ALA A 18 -4.12 -1.13 4.35
C ALA A 18 -3.40 -2.26 3.60
N ALA A 19 -2.77 -3.17 4.34
CA ALA A 19 -2.10 -4.32 3.73
C ALA A 19 -3.08 -5.19 2.97
N ASP A 20 -4.26 -5.45 3.55
CA ASP A 20 -5.30 -6.23 2.90
C ASP A 20 -5.83 -5.54 1.65
N ALA A 21 -6.03 -4.23 1.71
CA ALA A 21 -6.53 -3.46 0.56
C ALA A 21 -5.54 -3.54 -0.61
N LEU A 22 -4.26 -3.42 -0.33
CA LEU A 22 -3.24 -3.54 -1.37
C LEU A 22 -3.20 -4.94 -1.95
N THR A 23 -3.22 -5.95 -1.10
CA THR A 23 -3.16 -7.35 -1.54
C THR A 23 -4.36 -7.71 -2.41
N GLN A 24 -5.56 -7.26 -2.04
CA GLN A 24 -6.76 -7.53 -2.82
C GLN A 24 -6.73 -6.90 -4.21
N ARG A 25 -5.96 -5.82 -4.37
CA ARG A 25 -5.83 -5.13 -5.66
C ARG A 25 -4.61 -5.61 -6.46
N GLY A 26 -3.95 -6.67 -6.01
CA GLY A 26 -2.81 -7.23 -6.71
C GLY A 26 -1.45 -6.71 -6.23
N TYR A 27 -1.42 -5.81 -5.27
CA TYR A 27 -0.17 -5.29 -4.71
C TYR A 27 0.16 -6.04 -3.42
N LYS A 28 0.65 -7.25 -3.54
CA LYS A 28 0.93 -8.10 -2.38
C LYS A 28 1.81 -7.37 -1.37
N THR A 29 1.25 -7.08 -0.21
CA THR A 29 1.92 -6.30 0.82
C THR A 29 1.48 -6.81 2.18
N SER A 30 2.42 -6.97 3.10
CA SER A 30 2.10 -7.40 4.46
C SER A 30 2.11 -6.21 5.41
N LYS A 31 1.46 -6.39 6.55
CA LYS A 31 1.49 -5.40 7.63
C LYS A 31 2.92 -5.11 8.06
N ALA A 32 3.75 -6.16 8.13
CA ALA A 32 5.15 -6.02 8.52
C ALA A 32 5.93 -5.16 7.53
N THR A 33 5.67 -5.32 6.23
CA THR A 33 6.30 -4.51 5.20
C THR A 33 5.94 -3.04 5.37
N LEU A 34 4.66 -2.75 5.60
CA LEU A 34 4.22 -1.37 5.82
C LEU A 34 4.88 -0.77 7.08
N ALA A 35 5.01 -1.56 8.13
CA ALA A 35 5.66 -1.11 9.35
C ALA A 35 7.13 -0.77 9.11
N THR A 36 7.82 -1.60 8.35
CA THR A 36 9.22 -1.36 8.01
C THR A 36 9.37 -0.09 7.19
N LEU A 37 8.52 0.09 6.19
CA LEU A 37 8.55 1.28 5.35
C LEU A 37 8.22 2.55 6.15
N ALA A 38 7.33 2.45 7.12
CA ALA A 38 7.01 3.59 7.97
C ALA A 38 8.22 4.04 8.79
N THR A 39 9.06 3.10 9.19
CA THR A 39 10.27 3.39 9.96
C THR A 39 11.40 3.89 9.06
N ARG A 40 11.60 3.26 7.90
CA ARG A 40 12.72 3.57 7.01
C ARG A 40 12.41 4.66 6.00
N GLY A 41 11.14 4.92 5.73
CA GLY A 41 10.72 5.82 4.69
C GLY A 41 10.47 5.09 3.38
N GLY A 42 9.86 5.76 2.43
CA GLY A 42 9.56 5.19 1.12
C GLY A 42 8.22 4.47 1.03
N GLY A 43 7.46 4.43 2.10
CA GLY A 43 6.14 3.83 2.10
C GLY A 43 5.02 4.83 1.79
N PRO A 44 3.77 4.38 1.85
CA PRO A 44 2.65 5.28 1.63
C PRO A 44 2.53 6.30 2.76
N ALA A 45 1.97 7.45 2.44
CA ALA A 45 1.72 8.48 3.44
C ALA A 45 0.72 7.97 4.48
N PHE A 46 0.93 8.34 5.73
CA PHE A 46 0.00 7.98 6.78
C PHE A 46 -0.14 9.13 7.77
N VAL A 47 -1.25 9.13 8.49
CA VAL A 47 -1.50 10.08 9.55
C VAL A 47 -1.66 9.31 10.85
N LYS A 48 -1.49 9.99 11.98
CA LYS A 48 -1.65 9.32 13.27
C LYS A 48 -2.90 9.79 13.99
N TYR A 49 -3.63 8.84 14.54
CA TYR A 49 -4.70 9.11 15.46
C TYR A 49 -4.28 8.57 16.81
N GLY A 50 -3.78 9.48 17.69
CA GLY A 50 -3.10 9.06 18.89
C GLY A 50 -1.85 8.25 18.52
N PRO A 51 -1.65 7.07 19.08
CA PRO A 51 -0.52 6.20 18.74
C PRO A 51 -0.73 5.37 17.47
N ARG A 52 -1.91 5.42 16.86
CA ARG A 52 -2.25 4.53 15.74
C ARG A 52 -2.00 5.19 14.39
N PRO A 53 -1.21 4.56 13.51
CA PRO A 53 -1.05 5.04 12.15
C PRO A 53 -2.28 4.65 11.32
N LEU A 54 -2.77 5.60 10.53
CA LEU A 54 -3.91 5.38 9.64
C LEU A 54 -3.49 5.77 8.23
N TYR A 55 -3.92 4.98 7.26
CA TYR A 55 -3.61 5.20 5.85
C TYR A 55 -4.87 5.62 5.12
N ARG A 56 -4.80 6.76 4.42
CA ARG A 56 -5.91 7.17 3.56
C ARG A 56 -5.88 6.31 2.31
N LEU A 57 -7.02 5.74 1.94
CA LEU A 57 -7.07 4.80 0.82
C LEU A 57 -6.52 5.39 -0.47
N ALA A 58 -6.89 6.64 -0.79
CA ALA A 58 -6.39 7.30 -2.00
C ALA A 58 -4.86 7.40 -2.01
N ASP A 59 -4.28 7.80 -0.89
CA ASP A 59 -2.82 7.92 -0.77
C ASP A 59 -2.13 6.58 -0.87
N LEU A 60 -2.73 5.55 -0.28
CA LEU A 60 -2.21 4.20 -0.32
C LEU A 60 -2.15 3.67 -1.75
N LEU A 61 -3.24 3.86 -2.50
CA LEU A 61 -3.31 3.40 -3.88
C LEU A 61 -2.39 4.20 -4.79
N ALA A 62 -2.29 5.50 -4.57
CA ALA A 62 -1.38 6.34 -5.36
C ALA A 62 0.08 5.91 -5.14
N TRP A 63 0.44 5.59 -3.91
CA TRP A 63 1.77 5.08 -3.61
C TRP A 63 2.04 3.76 -4.34
N ALA A 64 1.08 2.84 -4.29
CA ALA A 64 1.23 1.54 -4.96
C ALA A 64 1.41 1.72 -6.46
N GLU A 65 0.59 2.56 -7.08
CA GLU A 65 0.70 2.83 -8.51
C GLU A 65 2.04 3.46 -8.88
N SER A 66 2.58 4.31 -8.03
CA SER A 66 3.86 4.96 -8.29
C SER A 66 5.02 3.97 -8.32
N ARG A 67 4.84 2.78 -7.77
CA ARG A 67 5.87 1.75 -7.76
C ARG A 67 5.76 0.78 -8.93
N LEU A 68 4.72 0.92 -9.76
CA LEU A 68 4.59 0.09 -10.96
C LEU A 68 5.57 0.58 -12.02
N THR A 69 6.15 -0.39 -12.73
CA THR A 69 7.03 -0.07 -13.85
C THR A 69 6.20 0.05 -15.13
N THR A 70 6.81 0.57 -16.18
CA THR A 70 6.20 0.59 -17.50
C THR A 70 5.88 -0.86 -17.92
N PRO A 71 4.72 -1.11 -18.55
CA PRO A 71 4.36 -2.45 -19.00
C PRO A 71 5.47 -3.06 -19.87
N ARG A 72 5.73 -4.33 -19.65
CA ARG A 72 6.80 -5.04 -20.34
C ARG A 72 6.28 -6.33 -20.95
N HIS A 73 6.89 -6.72 -22.03
CA HIS A 73 6.48 -7.92 -22.77
C HIS A 73 7.31 -9.15 -22.43
N SER A 74 8.45 -8.96 -21.76
CA SER A 74 9.31 -10.07 -21.37
C SER A 74 10.13 -9.70 -20.14
N THR A 75 10.63 -10.72 -19.45
CA THR A 75 11.52 -10.52 -18.31
C THR A 75 12.86 -9.92 -18.71
N SER A 76 13.25 -10.12 -19.97
CA SER A 76 14.50 -9.52 -20.49
C SER A 76 14.43 -8.00 -20.43
N GLU A 77 13.28 -7.43 -20.74
CA GLU A 77 13.08 -5.99 -20.66
C GLU A 77 13.19 -5.50 -19.21
N ALA A 78 12.70 -6.29 -18.27
CA ALA A 78 12.80 -5.94 -16.85
C ALA A 78 14.24 -5.93 -16.39
N ASP A 79 15.05 -6.87 -16.87
CA ASP A 79 16.44 -6.98 -16.49
C ASP A 79 17.29 -5.89 -17.12
N ALA A 80 16.83 -5.32 -18.20
CA ALA A 80 17.56 -4.26 -18.91
C ALA A 80 17.42 -2.90 -18.22
N ALA A 81 16.50 -2.79 -17.29
CA ALA A 81 16.24 -1.52 -16.60
C ALA A 81 17.30 -1.18 -15.56
#